data_4cebbda4572ba5c8282f99d6535a6975
#
_entry.id   4cebbda4572ba5c8282f99d6535a6975
#
_cell.length_a   1.000
_cell.length_b   1.000
_cell.length_c   1.000
_cell.angle_alpha   90.00
_cell.angle_beta   90.00
_cell.angle_gamma   90.00
#
_symmetry.space_group_name_H-M   'P 1'
#
loop_
_entity.id
_entity.type
_entity.pdbx_description
1 polymer ?
#
loop_
_entity_poly.entity_id
_entity_poly.type
_entity_poly.pdbx_seq_one_letter_code
_entity_poly.pdbx_strand_id
1 'polypeptide(L)'
;MKKIITTDDVLALSKEGKTELVMNPGDRLTDLAREMVNRRNIRLVEASAIPAPATQAPAPMPTPIPAPVTAPLPGRPASPAAGADYDLVITGGTCVIPEMGCAELNVCVSGGKVVALTTEAVRGRQQIDARGLYVLPGIIDPHTHIGLMVPFEQELETESRSAILGGVTTIGTYFNRTGSYLPYIEHLSQVIPQVSRVDVIPHFSLREQQQIDELPLYSQGGMNSYKVYMCGVPGLYPHQEDGFILRVMEKMKQLPPTVNPILSIHCENTSVCDYAAEDMKDLRLETLDDWNRTHPNI
;
A
#
# COMPACT_ATOMS: atom_id res chain seq x y z
N MET A 1 -21.78 18.67 -0.88
CA MET A 1 -20.47 18.64 -0.17
C MET A 1 -19.58 19.70 -0.82
N LYS A 2 -18.87 20.49 -0.03
CA LYS A 2 -17.88 21.44 -0.57
C LYS A 2 -16.69 20.63 -1.09
N LYS A 3 -16.33 20.83 -2.37
CA LYS A 3 -15.19 20.13 -2.99
C LYS A 3 -13.97 21.05 -3.00
N ILE A 4 -12.79 20.47 -2.73
CA ILE A 4 -11.52 21.11 -2.99
C ILE A 4 -11.05 20.58 -4.35
N ILE A 5 -10.90 21.49 -5.30
CA ILE A 5 -10.46 21.18 -6.67
C ILE A 5 -8.94 21.32 -6.71
N THR A 6 -8.30 20.23 -7.07
CA THR A 6 -6.83 20.09 -7.10
C THR A 6 -6.29 20.24 -8.53
N THR A 7 -4.99 20.24 -8.64
CA THR A 7 -4.27 20.21 -9.92
C THR A 7 -4.65 19.02 -10.78
N ASP A 8 -4.87 17.86 -10.14
CA ASP A 8 -5.22 16.62 -10.85
C ASP A 8 -6.61 16.70 -11.46
N ASP A 9 -7.58 17.34 -10.79
CA ASP A 9 -8.90 17.60 -11.36
C ASP A 9 -8.79 18.47 -12.62
N VAL A 10 -7.95 19.49 -12.60
CA VAL A 10 -7.72 20.39 -13.74
C VAL A 10 -7.00 19.67 -14.89
N LEU A 11 -6.02 18.81 -14.57
CA LEU A 11 -5.32 18.00 -15.55
C LEU A 11 -6.23 16.98 -16.23
N ALA A 12 -7.07 16.29 -15.44
CA ALA A 12 -8.05 15.36 -15.97
C ALA A 12 -9.00 16.03 -16.97
N LEU A 13 -9.52 17.19 -16.59
CA LEU A 13 -10.41 18.00 -17.40
C LEU A 13 -9.75 18.43 -18.74
N SER A 14 -8.49 18.84 -18.65
CA SER A 14 -7.69 19.21 -19.83
C SER A 14 -7.38 18.03 -20.75
N LYS A 15 -7.13 16.83 -20.20
CA LYS A 15 -6.92 15.59 -20.98
C LYS A 15 -8.19 15.18 -21.74
N GLU A 16 -9.37 15.49 -21.18
CA GLU A 16 -10.68 15.28 -21.85
C GLU A 16 -11.01 16.35 -22.88
N GLY A 17 -10.12 17.31 -23.13
CA GLY A 17 -10.34 18.39 -24.07
C GLY A 17 -11.38 19.44 -23.62
N LYS A 18 -11.74 19.44 -22.34
CA LYS A 18 -12.70 20.39 -21.77
C LYS A 18 -11.99 21.71 -21.46
N THR A 19 -12.66 22.79 -21.80
CA THR A 19 -12.16 24.17 -21.60
C THR A 19 -12.93 24.93 -20.50
N GLU A 20 -13.85 24.29 -19.83
CA GLU A 20 -14.66 24.88 -18.76
C GLU A 20 -14.62 24.01 -17.50
N LEU A 21 -14.38 24.63 -16.36
CA LEU A 21 -14.44 24.01 -15.03
C LEU A 21 -15.64 24.58 -14.27
N VAL A 22 -16.59 23.69 -13.95
CA VAL A 22 -17.80 24.06 -13.22
C VAL A 22 -17.54 24.07 -11.72
N MET A 23 -17.81 25.21 -11.09
CA MET A 23 -17.65 25.44 -9.65
C MET A 23 -19.02 25.48 -8.97
N ASN A 24 -19.27 24.61 -7.99
CA ASN A 24 -20.46 24.70 -7.16
C ASN A 24 -20.30 25.75 -6.02
N PRO A 25 -21.40 26.28 -5.48
CA PRO A 25 -21.32 27.19 -4.35
C PRO A 25 -20.58 26.58 -3.15
N GLY A 26 -19.42 27.15 -2.83
CA GLY A 26 -18.57 26.72 -1.73
C GLY A 26 -17.43 25.77 -2.13
N ASP A 27 -17.29 25.39 -3.38
CA ASP A 27 -16.08 24.73 -3.88
C ASP A 27 -14.88 25.69 -3.83
N ARG A 28 -13.71 25.15 -3.63
CA ARG A 28 -12.47 25.93 -3.58
C ARG A 28 -11.43 25.31 -4.49
N LEU A 29 -10.72 26.15 -5.23
CA LEU A 29 -9.50 25.75 -5.94
C LEU A 29 -8.30 25.88 -5.00
N THR A 30 -7.38 24.91 -5.08
CA THR A 30 -6.03 25.13 -4.54
C THR A 30 -5.34 26.22 -5.38
N ASP A 31 -4.34 26.90 -4.80
CA ASP A 31 -3.64 27.96 -5.54
C ASP A 31 -2.96 27.42 -6.80
N LEU A 32 -2.39 26.23 -6.72
CA LEU A 32 -1.78 25.56 -7.88
C LEU A 32 -2.82 25.17 -8.94
N ALA A 33 -4.00 24.71 -8.54
CA ALA A 33 -5.10 24.45 -9.47
C ALA A 33 -5.56 25.74 -10.16
N ARG A 34 -5.61 26.85 -9.43
CA ARG A 34 -5.94 28.18 -9.99
C ARG A 34 -4.92 28.64 -11.02
N GLU A 35 -3.64 28.48 -10.73
CA GLU A 35 -2.57 28.80 -11.67
C GLU A 35 -2.66 27.95 -12.93
N MET A 36 -2.94 26.65 -12.78
CA MET A 36 -3.09 25.74 -13.93
C MET A 36 -4.32 26.05 -14.77
N VAL A 37 -5.44 26.43 -14.17
CA VAL A 37 -6.63 26.92 -14.88
C VAL A 37 -6.27 28.11 -15.76
N ASN A 38 -5.50 29.07 -15.22
CA ASN A 38 -5.03 30.24 -15.98
C ASN A 38 -4.05 29.86 -17.10
N ARG A 39 -3.06 29.01 -16.81
CA ARG A 39 -2.06 28.58 -17.82
C ARG A 39 -2.67 27.81 -18.98
N ARG A 40 -3.78 27.09 -18.74
CA ARG A 40 -4.45 26.27 -19.75
C ARG A 40 -5.68 26.92 -20.36
N ASN A 41 -5.92 28.22 -20.05
CA ASN A 41 -7.09 28.96 -20.50
C ASN A 41 -8.41 28.25 -20.23
N ILE A 42 -8.53 27.58 -19.07
CA ILE A 42 -9.77 26.93 -18.66
C ILE A 42 -10.66 27.98 -18.01
N ARG A 43 -11.91 28.07 -18.48
CA ARG A 43 -12.91 29.00 -17.97
C ARG A 43 -13.57 28.45 -16.72
N LEU A 44 -13.62 29.24 -15.65
CA LEU A 44 -14.41 28.92 -14.45
C LEU A 44 -15.88 29.33 -14.68
N VAL A 45 -16.81 28.37 -14.49
CA VAL A 45 -18.25 28.57 -14.65
C VAL A 45 -18.95 28.24 -13.34
N GLU A 46 -19.78 29.13 -12.81
CA GLU A 46 -20.58 28.87 -11.62
C GLU A 46 -21.76 27.94 -11.92
N ALA A 47 -21.96 26.92 -11.10
CA ALA A 47 -23.01 25.91 -11.28
C ALA A 47 -24.44 26.45 -11.24
N SER A 48 -24.66 27.66 -10.73
CA SER A 48 -25.97 28.32 -10.72
C SER A 48 -26.50 28.72 -12.12
N ALA A 49 -25.66 28.64 -13.15
CA ALA A 49 -26.02 28.94 -14.54
C ALA A 49 -26.44 27.71 -15.37
N ILE A 50 -26.37 26.49 -14.78
CA ILE A 50 -26.72 25.24 -15.48
C ILE A 50 -27.93 24.62 -14.79
N PRO A 51 -29.03 24.30 -15.52
CA PRO A 51 -30.15 23.55 -14.94
C PRO A 51 -29.60 22.20 -14.43
N ALA A 52 -29.97 21.86 -13.21
CA ALA A 52 -29.55 20.62 -12.57
C ALA A 52 -29.83 19.42 -13.49
N PRO A 53 -28.85 18.58 -13.83
CA PRO A 53 -29.16 17.31 -14.44
C PRO A 53 -30.03 16.52 -13.46
N ALA A 54 -31.11 15.94 -13.97
CA ALA A 54 -32.00 15.09 -13.18
C ALA A 54 -31.12 14.12 -12.35
N THR A 55 -31.40 14.06 -11.07
CA THR A 55 -30.80 13.15 -10.11
C THR A 55 -30.81 11.74 -10.70
N GLN A 56 -29.72 11.30 -11.28
CA GLN A 56 -29.54 9.88 -11.54
C GLN A 56 -29.53 9.20 -10.18
N ALA A 57 -30.43 8.27 -9.99
CA ALA A 57 -30.40 7.34 -8.89
C ALA A 57 -28.97 6.75 -8.81
N PRO A 58 -28.43 6.46 -7.61
CA PRO A 58 -27.13 5.84 -7.48
C PRO A 58 -27.05 4.69 -8.47
N ALA A 59 -25.96 4.63 -9.22
CA ALA A 59 -25.75 3.56 -10.19
C ALA A 59 -26.06 2.23 -9.50
N PRO A 60 -26.86 1.35 -10.12
CA PRO A 60 -27.15 0.06 -9.53
C PRO A 60 -25.83 -0.60 -9.20
N MET A 61 -25.70 -1.05 -7.94
CA MET A 61 -24.57 -1.88 -7.54
C MET A 61 -24.36 -2.94 -8.61
N PRO A 62 -23.12 -3.25 -9.00
CA PRO A 62 -22.87 -4.29 -9.98
C PRO A 62 -23.70 -5.51 -9.60
N THR A 63 -24.53 -5.97 -10.51
CA THR A 63 -25.37 -7.15 -10.31
C THR A 63 -24.49 -8.27 -9.78
N PRO A 64 -24.90 -8.98 -8.71
CA PRO A 64 -24.15 -10.13 -8.23
C PRO A 64 -23.85 -11.04 -9.42
N ILE A 65 -22.60 -11.33 -9.63
CA ILE A 65 -22.19 -12.29 -10.65
C ILE A 65 -22.91 -13.59 -10.30
N PRO A 66 -23.60 -14.26 -11.26
CA PRO A 66 -24.22 -15.54 -10.98
C PRO A 66 -23.20 -16.45 -10.33
N ALA A 67 -23.61 -17.14 -9.25
CA ALA A 67 -22.75 -17.93 -8.38
C ALA A 67 -21.71 -18.69 -9.20
N PRO A 68 -20.41 -18.49 -8.94
CA PRO A 68 -19.37 -19.17 -9.69
C PRO A 68 -19.55 -20.65 -9.48
N VAL A 69 -19.65 -21.37 -10.58
CA VAL A 69 -19.50 -22.82 -10.59
C VAL A 69 -18.26 -23.13 -9.78
N THR A 70 -18.38 -24.00 -8.78
CA THR A 70 -17.31 -24.43 -7.87
C THR A 70 -16.19 -25.12 -8.62
N ALA A 71 -15.40 -24.36 -9.37
CA ALA A 71 -14.13 -24.83 -9.90
C ALA A 71 -13.10 -24.79 -8.74
N PRO A 72 -12.41 -25.87 -8.43
CA PRO A 72 -11.40 -25.86 -7.38
C PRO A 72 -10.27 -24.90 -7.76
N LEU A 73 -9.92 -24.00 -6.83
CA LEU A 73 -8.73 -23.16 -6.95
C LEU A 73 -7.49 -24.06 -7.08
N PRO A 74 -6.52 -23.75 -7.97
CA PRO A 74 -5.29 -24.53 -8.09
C PRO A 74 -4.56 -24.61 -6.76
N GLY A 75 -4.29 -25.84 -6.28
CA GLY A 75 -3.60 -26.08 -5.00
C GLY A 75 -4.50 -26.24 -3.77
N ARG A 76 -5.80 -26.32 -3.93
CA ARG A 76 -6.77 -26.47 -2.85
C ARG A 76 -6.66 -27.84 -2.14
N PRO A 77 -6.57 -27.88 -0.80
CA PRO A 77 -6.93 -29.10 -0.08
C PRO A 77 -8.40 -29.44 -0.36
N ALA A 78 -8.72 -30.72 -0.53
CA ALA A 78 -10.07 -31.19 -0.77
C ALA A 78 -11.05 -30.56 0.23
N SER A 79 -12.20 -30.08 -0.25
CA SER A 79 -13.26 -29.58 0.63
C SER A 79 -13.61 -30.63 1.67
N PRO A 80 -13.74 -30.29 2.96
CA PRO A 80 -14.23 -31.24 3.94
C PRO A 80 -15.62 -31.73 3.52
N ALA A 81 -15.92 -32.98 3.81
CA ALA A 81 -17.22 -33.58 3.49
C ALA A 81 -18.35 -32.79 4.16
N ALA A 82 -19.53 -32.75 3.52
CA ALA A 82 -20.70 -32.10 4.07
C ALA A 82 -20.96 -32.58 5.51
N GLY A 83 -20.99 -31.63 6.47
CA GLY A 83 -21.13 -31.92 7.89
C GLY A 83 -19.84 -31.81 8.72
N ALA A 84 -18.69 -31.48 8.13
CA ALA A 84 -17.46 -31.26 8.88
C ALA A 84 -17.54 -29.92 9.65
N ASP A 85 -17.18 -29.95 10.94
CA ASP A 85 -17.08 -28.76 11.76
C ASP A 85 -15.80 -28.00 11.38
N TYR A 86 -15.98 -26.75 10.92
CA TYR A 86 -14.87 -25.81 10.71
C TYR A 86 -14.49 -25.14 12.04
N ASP A 87 -13.28 -24.60 12.12
CA ASP A 87 -12.88 -23.84 13.31
C ASP A 87 -13.68 -22.54 13.42
N LEU A 88 -13.83 -21.85 12.28
CA LEU A 88 -14.60 -20.61 12.15
C LEU A 88 -15.36 -20.61 10.83
N VAL A 89 -16.60 -20.12 10.87
CA VAL A 89 -17.37 -19.79 9.66
C VAL A 89 -17.86 -18.36 9.75
N ILE A 90 -17.56 -17.57 8.72
CA ILE A 90 -18.15 -16.22 8.53
C ILE A 90 -19.33 -16.41 7.57
N THR A 91 -20.55 -16.14 8.05
CA THR A 91 -21.78 -16.49 7.32
C THR A 91 -22.46 -15.29 6.66
N GLY A 92 -22.92 -15.50 5.43
CA GLY A 92 -23.88 -14.60 4.74
C GLY A 92 -23.36 -13.23 4.40
N GLY A 93 -22.03 -13.03 4.35
CA GLY A 93 -21.43 -11.76 3.98
C GLY A 93 -21.21 -11.62 2.47
N THR A 94 -21.20 -10.39 1.98
CA THR A 94 -20.75 -10.08 0.61
C THR A 94 -19.23 -10.17 0.54
N CYS A 95 -18.73 -11.33 0.11
CA CYS A 95 -17.29 -11.57 -0.01
C CYS A 95 -16.72 -10.86 -1.24
N VAL A 96 -15.66 -10.09 -1.05
CA VAL A 96 -14.88 -9.48 -2.14
C VAL A 96 -13.73 -10.42 -2.46
N ILE A 97 -13.77 -11.04 -3.64
CA ILE A 97 -12.78 -12.02 -4.07
C ILE A 97 -11.92 -11.38 -5.15
N PRO A 98 -10.59 -11.26 -4.95
CA PRO A 98 -9.70 -10.69 -5.95
C PRO A 98 -9.90 -11.34 -7.31
N GLU A 99 -9.94 -10.53 -8.36
CA GLU A 99 -10.12 -10.93 -9.77
C GLU A 99 -11.48 -11.58 -10.11
N MET A 100 -12.30 -11.95 -9.11
CA MET A 100 -13.59 -12.61 -9.32
C MET A 100 -14.81 -11.70 -9.01
N GLY A 101 -14.61 -10.61 -8.26
CA GLY A 101 -15.68 -9.68 -7.88
C GLY A 101 -16.33 -10.02 -6.53
N CYS A 102 -17.64 -9.68 -6.39
CA CYS A 102 -18.37 -9.83 -5.14
C CYS A 102 -19.43 -10.93 -5.23
N ALA A 103 -19.56 -11.74 -4.17
CA ALA A 103 -20.59 -12.76 -4.05
C ALA A 103 -21.00 -12.98 -2.57
N GLU A 104 -22.27 -13.31 -2.33
CA GLU A 104 -22.72 -13.74 -0.99
C GLU A 104 -22.27 -15.17 -0.74
N LEU A 105 -21.35 -15.34 0.20
CA LEU A 105 -20.71 -16.64 0.50
C LEU A 105 -20.47 -16.78 2.00
N ASN A 106 -20.37 -18.04 2.43
CA ASN A 106 -19.79 -18.40 3.71
C ASN A 106 -18.30 -18.63 3.54
N VAL A 107 -17.48 -18.04 4.41
CA VAL A 107 -16.04 -18.26 4.47
C VAL A 107 -15.74 -19.27 5.56
N CYS A 108 -15.17 -20.42 5.19
CA CYS A 108 -14.86 -21.51 6.10
C CYS A 108 -13.37 -21.56 6.40
N VAL A 109 -13.02 -21.56 7.67
CA VAL A 109 -11.63 -21.57 8.15
C VAL A 109 -11.37 -22.81 8.97
N SER A 110 -10.24 -23.48 8.72
CA SER A 110 -9.71 -24.56 9.53
C SER A 110 -8.19 -24.50 9.57
N GLY A 111 -7.61 -24.70 10.76
CA GLY A 111 -6.16 -24.63 10.95
C GLY A 111 -5.57 -23.27 10.59
N GLY A 112 -6.31 -22.18 10.84
CA GLY A 112 -5.89 -20.80 10.51
C GLY A 112 -5.90 -20.46 9.03
N LYS A 113 -6.51 -21.29 8.17
CA LYS A 113 -6.56 -21.07 6.71
C LYS A 113 -8.00 -21.10 6.20
N VAL A 114 -8.29 -20.25 5.20
CA VAL A 114 -9.53 -20.35 4.43
C VAL A 114 -9.48 -21.64 3.62
N VAL A 115 -10.38 -22.57 3.90
CA VAL A 115 -10.42 -23.90 3.28
C VAL A 115 -11.58 -24.06 2.29
N ALA A 116 -12.62 -23.24 2.43
CA ALA A 116 -13.75 -23.22 1.50
C ALA A 116 -14.43 -21.85 1.46
N LEU A 117 -14.99 -21.54 0.29
CA LEU A 117 -15.99 -20.52 0.06
C LEU A 117 -17.22 -21.23 -0.51
N THR A 118 -18.40 -21.08 0.13
CA THR A 118 -19.59 -21.85 -0.26
C THR A 118 -20.88 -21.09 0.01
N THR A 119 -21.92 -21.40 -0.76
CA THR A 119 -23.30 -20.95 -0.50
C THR A 119 -24.08 -21.94 0.37
N GLU A 120 -23.51 -23.14 0.64
CA GLU A 120 -24.18 -24.16 1.43
C GLU A 120 -24.22 -23.79 2.92
N ALA A 121 -25.24 -24.29 3.61
CA ALA A 121 -25.34 -24.15 5.07
C ALA A 121 -24.26 -25.03 5.72
N VAL A 122 -23.32 -24.40 6.41
CA VAL A 122 -22.20 -25.04 7.07
C VAL A 122 -22.15 -24.63 8.54
N ARG A 123 -21.46 -25.45 9.37
CA ARG A 123 -21.29 -25.17 10.80
C ARG A 123 -19.81 -25.04 11.13
N GLY A 124 -19.49 -24.10 12.01
CA GLY A 124 -18.16 -23.93 12.59
C GLY A 124 -18.26 -23.96 14.12
N ARG A 125 -17.15 -24.26 14.77
CA ARG A 125 -17.03 -24.12 16.24
C ARG A 125 -17.28 -22.68 16.70
N GLN A 126 -16.86 -21.72 15.86
CA GLN A 126 -17.21 -20.31 15.97
C GLN A 126 -17.94 -19.87 14.72
N GLN A 127 -18.89 -18.96 14.86
CA GLN A 127 -19.60 -18.36 13.74
C GLN A 127 -19.63 -16.84 13.89
N ILE A 128 -19.42 -16.14 12.79
CA ILE A 128 -19.58 -14.69 12.67
C ILE A 128 -20.70 -14.45 11.65
N ASP A 129 -21.76 -13.78 12.07
CA ASP A 129 -22.82 -13.35 11.17
C ASP A 129 -22.37 -12.06 10.47
N ALA A 130 -22.14 -12.16 9.17
CA ALA A 130 -21.73 -11.04 8.31
C ALA A 130 -22.83 -10.59 7.35
N ARG A 131 -24.10 -10.97 7.58
CA ARG A 131 -25.20 -10.55 6.71
C ARG A 131 -25.32 -9.02 6.65
N GLY A 132 -25.37 -8.49 5.42
CA GLY A 132 -25.36 -7.05 5.16
C GLY A 132 -24.01 -6.36 5.31
N LEU A 133 -22.93 -7.12 5.55
CA LEU A 133 -21.57 -6.63 5.64
C LEU A 133 -20.72 -7.14 4.48
N TYR A 134 -19.65 -6.40 4.16
CA TYR A 134 -18.61 -6.89 3.27
C TYR A 134 -17.58 -7.73 4.05
N VAL A 135 -17.14 -8.82 3.43
CA VAL A 135 -16.02 -9.65 3.90
C VAL A 135 -14.90 -9.51 2.90
N LEU A 136 -13.82 -8.87 3.34
CA LEU A 136 -12.65 -8.59 2.51
C LEU A 136 -11.43 -9.39 3.00
N PRO A 137 -10.46 -9.68 2.12
CA PRO A 137 -9.12 -10.02 2.57
C PRO A 137 -8.57 -8.93 3.49
N GLY A 138 -7.75 -9.31 4.47
CA GLY A 138 -7.04 -8.33 5.29
C GLY A 138 -6.19 -7.40 4.42
N ILE A 139 -6.16 -6.12 4.79
CA ILE A 139 -5.36 -5.12 4.09
C ILE A 139 -3.87 -5.40 4.36
N ILE A 140 -3.06 -5.32 3.31
CA ILE A 140 -1.61 -5.35 3.38
C ILE A 140 -1.11 -3.91 3.18
N ASP A 141 -0.48 -3.34 4.20
CA ASP A 141 0.24 -2.07 4.07
C ASP A 141 1.72 -2.36 3.80
N PRO A 142 2.20 -2.22 2.57
CA PRO A 142 3.56 -2.61 2.20
C PRO A 142 4.62 -1.57 2.57
N HIS A 143 4.25 -0.43 3.17
CA HIS A 143 5.20 0.67 3.36
C HIS A 143 4.96 1.42 4.67
N THR A 144 5.59 0.95 5.73
CA THR A 144 5.59 1.62 7.03
C THR A 144 7.02 1.85 7.52
N HIS A 145 7.14 2.74 8.50
CA HIS A 145 8.39 3.02 9.17
C HIS A 145 8.19 2.88 10.69
N ILE A 146 8.59 1.74 11.23
CA ILE A 146 8.50 1.41 12.66
C ILE A 146 9.91 1.25 13.20
N GLY A 147 10.20 1.84 14.34
CA GLY A 147 11.51 1.77 14.98
C GLY A 147 12.49 2.87 14.54
N LEU A 148 12.01 3.97 13.94
CA LEU A 148 12.88 5.08 13.56
C LEU A 148 13.18 6.02 14.72
N MET A 149 12.19 6.42 15.49
CA MET A 149 12.30 7.41 16.57
C MET A 149 12.08 6.79 17.95
N VAL A 150 11.44 5.65 18.00
CA VAL A 150 11.11 4.90 19.21
C VAL A 150 11.68 3.49 19.04
N PRO A 151 12.09 2.77 20.11
CA PRO A 151 12.51 1.38 20.00
C PRO A 151 11.49 0.53 19.26
N PHE A 152 11.97 -0.30 18.34
CA PHE A 152 11.13 -1.07 17.41
C PHE A 152 10.04 -1.87 18.12
N GLU A 153 10.39 -2.57 19.19
CA GLU A 153 9.47 -3.44 19.94
C GLU A 153 8.32 -2.65 20.55
N GLN A 154 8.64 -1.47 21.12
CA GLN A 154 7.64 -0.59 21.74
C GLN A 154 6.70 -0.01 20.70
N GLU A 155 7.24 0.46 19.59
CA GLU A 155 6.45 1.06 18.51
C GLU A 155 5.62 -0.01 17.78
N LEU A 156 6.18 -1.21 17.57
CA LEU A 156 5.48 -2.32 16.94
C LEU A 156 4.24 -2.75 17.75
N GLU A 157 4.31 -2.73 19.08
CA GLU A 157 3.16 -3.07 19.91
C GLU A 157 1.98 -2.13 19.67
N THR A 158 2.24 -0.83 19.66
CA THR A 158 1.19 0.20 19.48
C THR A 158 0.69 0.25 18.06
N GLU A 159 1.60 0.28 17.08
CA GLU A 159 1.24 0.44 15.68
C GLU A 159 0.57 -0.80 15.09
N SER A 160 0.98 -2.00 15.50
CA SER A 160 0.27 -3.23 15.07
C SER A 160 -1.16 -3.32 15.62
N ARG A 161 -1.43 -2.73 16.82
CA ARG A 161 -2.80 -2.60 17.34
C ARG A 161 -3.61 -1.61 16.51
N SER A 162 -3.02 -0.47 16.15
CA SER A 162 -3.68 0.51 15.28
C SER A 162 -3.97 -0.09 13.91
N ALA A 163 -3.02 -0.82 13.35
CA ALA A 163 -3.14 -1.51 12.07
C ALA A 163 -4.34 -2.48 12.05
N ILE A 164 -4.40 -3.41 13.02
CA ILE A 164 -5.47 -4.41 13.05
C ILE A 164 -6.86 -3.79 13.29
N LEU A 165 -6.95 -2.71 14.07
CA LEU A 165 -8.20 -1.97 14.26
C LEU A 165 -8.67 -1.28 12.97
N GLY A 166 -7.74 -0.93 12.07
CA GLY A 166 -8.03 -0.40 10.74
C GLY A 166 -8.29 -1.47 9.67
N GLY A 167 -8.21 -2.77 10.03
CA GLY A 167 -8.37 -3.87 9.08
C GLY A 167 -7.09 -4.26 8.34
N VAL A 168 -5.95 -3.69 8.72
CA VAL A 168 -4.63 -4.09 8.20
C VAL A 168 -4.16 -5.32 8.95
N THR A 169 -3.87 -6.39 8.23
CA THR A 169 -3.42 -7.68 8.79
C THR A 169 -1.95 -7.97 8.53
N THR A 170 -1.33 -7.21 7.65
CA THR A 170 0.09 -7.35 7.31
C THR A 170 0.69 -5.96 7.06
N ILE A 171 1.84 -5.69 7.65
CA ILE A 171 2.60 -4.45 7.45
C ILE A 171 3.99 -4.75 6.91
N GLY A 172 4.44 -3.97 5.91
CA GLY A 172 5.81 -3.94 5.44
C GLY A 172 6.55 -2.79 6.11
N THR A 173 7.64 -3.07 6.83
CA THR A 173 8.41 -2.01 7.51
C THR A 173 9.88 -2.02 7.10
N TYR A 174 10.46 -0.81 6.96
CA TYR A 174 11.81 -0.61 6.47
C TYR A 174 12.80 -0.49 7.61
N PHE A 175 13.81 -1.36 7.60
CA PHE A 175 14.91 -1.34 8.54
C PHE A 175 16.16 -0.73 7.91
N ASN A 176 16.78 0.21 8.61
CA ASN A 176 17.98 0.88 8.17
C ASN A 176 19.09 0.70 9.20
N ARG A 177 20.09 -0.10 8.88
CA ARG A 177 21.23 -0.42 9.75
C ARG A 177 22.54 -0.39 8.98
N THR A 178 23.63 -0.12 9.71
CA THR A 178 24.99 -0.39 9.26
C THR A 178 25.39 -1.83 9.60
N GLY A 179 26.31 -2.39 8.82
CA GLY A 179 26.80 -3.74 9.00
C GLY A 179 25.80 -4.82 8.62
N SER A 180 26.04 -6.03 9.07
CA SER A 180 25.25 -7.22 8.75
C SER A 180 23.84 -7.18 9.34
N TYR A 181 22.85 -7.63 8.56
CA TYR A 181 21.50 -7.89 9.05
C TYR A 181 21.33 -9.27 9.70
N LEU A 182 22.29 -10.20 9.57
CA LEU A 182 22.12 -11.57 10.05
C LEU A 182 21.75 -11.67 11.54
N PRO A 183 22.44 -10.98 12.47
CA PRO A 183 22.04 -11.00 13.88
C PRO A 183 20.67 -10.37 14.12
N TYR A 184 20.30 -9.41 13.27
CA TYR A 184 19.03 -8.71 13.39
C TYR A 184 17.85 -9.56 12.87
N ILE A 185 18.06 -10.36 11.84
CA ILE A 185 17.06 -11.33 11.35
C ILE A 185 16.68 -12.30 12.47
N GLU A 186 17.66 -12.83 13.19
CA GLU A 186 17.39 -13.70 14.33
C GLU A 186 16.58 -12.98 15.42
N HIS A 187 16.99 -11.76 15.77
CA HIS A 187 16.26 -10.93 16.73
C HIS A 187 14.80 -10.68 16.31
N LEU A 188 14.56 -10.27 15.05
CA LEU A 188 13.21 -10.04 14.52
C LEU A 188 12.35 -11.30 14.57
N SER A 189 12.92 -12.47 14.26
CA SER A 189 12.21 -13.75 14.31
C SER A 189 11.69 -14.11 15.69
N GLN A 190 12.34 -13.62 16.73
CA GLN A 190 11.96 -13.82 18.13
C GLN A 190 10.96 -12.76 18.62
N VAL A 191 11.18 -11.50 18.26
CA VAL A 191 10.41 -10.37 18.78
C VAL A 191 9.05 -10.21 18.10
N ILE A 192 9.01 -10.29 16.77
CA ILE A 192 7.76 -10.05 16.02
C ILE A 192 6.61 -10.93 16.49
N PRO A 193 6.75 -12.26 16.65
CA PRO A 193 5.66 -13.12 17.10
C PRO A 193 5.18 -12.83 18.52
N GLN A 194 6.00 -12.22 19.35
CA GLN A 194 5.66 -11.92 20.74
C GLN A 194 4.92 -10.59 20.88
N VAL A 195 5.22 -9.63 20.02
CA VAL A 195 4.81 -8.22 20.18
C VAL A 195 3.74 -7.82 19.17
N SER A 196 3.87 -8.25 17.91
CA SER A 196 2.98 -7.83 16.84
C SER A 196 1.59 -8.47 16.91
N ARG A 197 0.57 -7.71 16.50
CA ARG A 197 -0.82 -8.17 16.31
C ARG A 197 -1.13 -8.52 14.86
N VAL A 198 -0.20 -8.23 13.94
CA VAL A 198 -0.32 -8.43 12.50
C VAL A 198 0.96 -9.05 11.96
N ASP A 199 0.91 -9.62 10.77
CA ASP A 199 2.12 -10.10 10.11
C ASP A 199 3.04 -8.92 9.76
N VAL A 200 4.35 -9.17 9.82
CA VAL A 200 5.36 -8.15 9.51
C VAL A 200 6.27 -8.67 8.39
N ILE A 201 6.38 -7.87 7.32
CA ILE A 201 7.30 -8.10 6.22
C ILE A 201 8.50 -7.14 6.40
N PRO A 202 9.69 -7.64 6.77
CA PRO A 202 10.88 -6.80 6.85
C PRO A 202 11.37 -6.40 5.47
N HIS A 203 11.66 -5.10 5.28
CA HIS A 203 12.38 -4.57 4.13
C HIS A 203 13.74 -4.06 4.58
N PHE A 204 14.82 -4.60 4.05
CA PHE A 204 16.17 -4.20 4.46
C PHE A 204 16.75 -3.14 3.55
N SER A 205 17.06 -1.98 4.12
CA SER A 205 17.74 -0.89 3.42
C SER A 205 19.22 -1.25 3.24
N LEU A 206 19.66 -1.38 1.99
CA LEU A 206 21.04 -1.69 1.63
C LEU A 206 21.81 -0.39 1.46
N ARG A 207 22.96 -0.30 2.14
CA ARG A 207 23.80 0.90 2.15
C ARG A 207 25.30 0.61 2.12
N GLU A 208 25.69 -0.65 2.24
CA GLU A 208 27.08 -1.10 2.35
C GLU A 208 27.32 -2.33 1.48
N GLN A 209 28.55 -2.47 0.97
CA GLN A 209 28.94 -3.60 0.13
C GLN A 209 28.74 -4.95 0.84
N GLN A 210 29.06 -5.01 2.14
CA GLN A 210 28.84 -6.23 2.94
C GLN A 210 27.40 -6.72 2.84
N GLN A 211 26.43 -5.81 2.91
CA GLN A 211 25.01 -6.17 2.84
C GLN A 211 24.60 -6.73 1.47
N ILE A 212 25.24 -6.25 0.38
CA ILE A 212 25.05 -6.83 -0.95
C ILE A 212 25.64 -8.25 -1.00
N ASP A 213 26.81 -8.45 -0.45
CA ASP A 213 27.49 -9.76 -0.46
C ASP A 213 26.72 -10.81 0.34
N GLU A 214 26.02 -10.38 1.39
CA GLU A 214 25.22 -11.22 2.28
C GLU A 214 23.79 -11.51 1.77
N LEU A 215 23.34 -10.96 0.63
CA LEU A 215 21.99 -11.20 0.09
C LEU A 215 21.62 -12.69 -0.01
N PRO A 216 22.54 -13.61 -0.43
CA PRO A 216 22.22 -15.04 -0.42
C PRO A 216 21.94 -15.60 0.97
N LEU A 217 22.59 -15.08 2.01
CA LEU A 217 22.38 -15.51 3.39
C LEU A 217 21.05 -14.95 3.94
N TYR A 218 20.73 -13.69 3.62
CA TYR A 218 19.43 -13.11 3.98
C TYR A 218 18.28 -13.88 3.35
N SER A 219 18.40 -14.26 2.08
CA SER A 219 17.36 -15.04 1.39
C SER A 219 17.19 -16.45 1.96
N GLN A 220 18.23 -17.09 2.47
CA GLN A 220 18.14 -18.36 3.21
C GLN A 220 17.36 -18.19 4.51
N GLY A 221 17.45 -17.02 5.16
CA GLY A 221 16.62 -16.62 6.30
C GLY A 221 15.20 -16.18 5.93
N GLY A 222 14.78 -16.33 4.67
CA GLY A 222 13.45 -15.95 4.19
C GLY A 222 13.29 -14.46 3.85
N MET A 223 14.38 -13.67 3.92
CA MET A 223 14.35 -12.24 3.61
C MET A 223 14.58 -12.02 2.12
N ASN A 224 13.62 -11.43 1.43
CA ASN A 224 13.67 -11.22 -0.01
C ASN A 224 13.30 -9.80 -0.46
N SER A 225 13.08 -8.88 0.48
CA SER A 225 12.69 -7.51 0.17
C SER A 225 13.75 -6.52 0.63
N TYR A 226 14.20 -5.69 -0.29
CA TYR A 226 15.32 -4.77 -0.12
C TYR A 226 14.95 -3.36 -0.56
N LYS A 227 15.64 -2.37 0.00
CA LYS A 227 15.44 -0.95 -0.30
C LYS A 227 16.79 -0.27 -0.55
N VAL A 228 16.80 0.66 -1.49
CA VAL A 228 17.91 1.61 -1.70
C VAL A 228 17.36 3.02 -1.87
N TYR A 229 18.20 4.01 -1.62
CA TYR A 229 17.84 5.43 -1.70
C TYR A 229 18.76 6.14 -2.69
N MET A 230 18.22 6.70 -3.76
CA MET A 230 18.96 7.57 -4.68
C MET A 230 19.15 8.97 -4.10
N CYS A 231 18.19 9.43 -3.27
CA CYS A 231 18.30 10.66 -2.51
C CYS A 231 18.57 10.34 -1.04
N GLY A 232 19.60 10.94 -0.46
CA GLY A 232 19.93 10.77 0.95
C GLY A 232 19.04 11.63 1.85
N VAL A 233 18.81 11.14 3.05
CA VAL A 233 18.23 11.96 4.13
C VAL A 233 19.33 12.21 5.15
N PRO A 234 19.77 13.47 5.35
CA PRO A 234 20.86 13.80 6.28
C PRO A 234 20.64 13.18 7.67
N GLY A 235 21.65 12.44 8.15
CA GLY A 235 21.58 11.78 9.46
C GLY A 235 20.81 10.46 9.51
N LEU A 236 20.03 10.11 8.47
CA LEU A 236 19.25 8.87 8.41
C LEU A 236 19.76 7.91 7.32
N TYR A 237 19.77 8.37 6.07
CA TYR A 237 20.13 7.54 4.92
C TYR A 237 21.17 8.22 4.06
N PRO A 238 22.31 7.55 3.72
CA PRO A 238 23.17 8.01 2.66
C PRO A 238 22.47 7.78 1.31
N HIS A 239 22.67 8.70 0.36
CA HIS A 239 22.31 8.44 -1.03
C HIS A 239 23.17 7.31 -1.59
N GLN A 240 22.61 6.56 -2.54
CA GLN A 240 23.31 5.51 -3.26
C GLN A 240 23.42 5.89 -4.74
N GLU A 241 24.61 5.79 -5.27
CA GLU A 241 24.86 6.04 -6.68
C GLU A 241 24.35 4.87 -7.56
N ASP A 242 24.13 5.14 -8.83
CA ASP A 242 23.67 4.17 -9.82
C ASP A 242 24.51 2.88 -9.85
N GLY A 243 25.84 3.01 -9.67
CA GLY A 243 26.75 1.87 -9.62
C GLY A 243 26.51 0.94 -8.42
N PHE A 244 26.09 1.48 -7.27
CA PHE A 244 25.69 0.67 -6.11
C PHE A 244 24.37 -0.05 -6.39
N ILE A 245 23.40 0.65 -6.94
CA ILE A 245 22.08 0.10 -7.29
C ILE A 245 22.23 -1.03 -8.31
N LEU A 246 23.05 -0.82 -9.34
CA LEU A 246 23.34 -1.86 -10.33
C LEU A 246 23.93 -3.12 -9.69
N ARG A 247 24.92 -2.98 -8.78
CA ARG A 247 25.49 -4.12 -8.04
C ARG A 247 24.45 -4.88 -7.22
N VAL A 248 23.52 -4.16 -6.56
CA VAL A 248 22.40 -4.80 -5.86
C VAL A 248 21.59 -5.64 -6.83
N MET A 249 21.17 -5.07 -7.97
CA MET A 249 20.38 -5.77 -8.98
C MET A 249 21.10 -7.00 -9.55
N GLU A 250 22.40 -6.86 -9.87
CA GLU A 250 23.24 -7.97 -10.37
C GLU A 250 23.35 -9.11 -9.34
N LYS A 251 23.50 -8.75 -8.06
CA LYS A 251 23.56 -9.76 -6.99
C LYS A 251 22.21 -10.43 -6.77
N MET A 252 21.12 -9.67 -6.79
CA MET A 252 19.75 -10.22 -6.70
C MET A 252 19.44 -11.19 -7.85
N LYS A 253 19.89 -10.88 -9.07
CA LYS A 253 19.74 -11.77 -10.23
C LYS A 253 20.41 -13.13 -10.05
N GLN A 254 21.42 -13.23 -9.18
CA GLN A 254 22.14 -14.48 -8.90
C GLN A 254 21.44 -15.34 -7.83
N LEU A 255 20.42 -14.80 -7.15
CA LEU A 255 19.63 -15.55 -6.18
C LEU A 255 18.81 -16.64 -6.87
N PRO A 256 18.49 -17.75 -6.20
CA PRO A 256 17.60 -18.77 -6.75
C PRO A 256 16.27 -18.18 -7.23
N PRO A 257 15.71 -18.60 -8.36
CA PRO A 257 14.43 -18.09 -8.87
C PRO A 257 13.27 -18.22 -7.89
N THR A 258 13.35 -19.19 -6.98
CA THR A 258 12.34 -19.42 -5.93
C THR A 258 12.32 -18.33 -4.85
N VAL A 259 13.37 -17.52 -4.72
CA VAL A 259 13.45 -16.42 -3.76
C VAL A 259 12.54 -15.26 -4.15
N ASN A 260 12.39 -15.00 -5.46
CA ASN A 260 11.61 -13.89 -5.99
C ASN A 260 11.92 -12.54 -5.29
N PRO A 261 13.17 -12.04 -5.35
CA PRO A 261 13.58 -10.87 -4.60
C PRO A 261 12.94 -9.59 -5.16
N ILE A 262 12.61 -8.66 -4.25
CA ILE A 262 12.04 -7.35 -4.58
C ILE A 262 13.02 -6.26 -4.18
N LEU A 263 13.28 -5.31 -5.07
CA LEU A 263 14.03 -4.08 -4.79
C LEU A 263 13.09 -2.88 -4.90
N SER A 264 12.92 -2.18 -3.80
CA SER A 264 12.27 -0.87 -3.76
C SER A 264 13.33 0.22 -3.86
N ILE A 265 13.09 1.24 -4.68
CA ILE A 265 14.02 2.35 -4.87
C ILE A 265 13.30 3.66 -4.52
N HIS A 266 13.93 4.47 -3.66
CA HIS A 266 13.55 5.86 -3.47
C HIS A 266 14.22 6.67 -4.57
N CYS A 267 13.46 7.09 -5.59
CA CYS A 267 13.99 7.46 -6.90
C CYS A 267 14.32 8.94 -7.08
N GLU A 268 14.17 9.78 -6.06
CA GLU A 268 14.62 11.17 -6.16
C GLU A 268 16.12 11.23 -6.40
N ASN A 269 16.51 12.00 -7.42
CA ASN A 269 17.92 12.14 -7.76
C ASN A 269 18.58 13.22 -6.87
N THR A 270 19.58 12.83 -6.08
CA THR A 270 20.28 13.75 -5.16
C THR A 270 20.78 15.01 -5.84
N SER A 271 21.44 14.89 -7.00
CA SER A 271 22.03 16.06 -7.66
C SER A 271 20.97 17.06 -8.17
N VAL A 272 19.77 16.57 -8.49
CA VAL A 272 18.64 17.42 -8.86
C VAL A 272 18.03 18.10 -7.65
N CYS A 273 17.87 17.37 -6.56
CA CYS A 273 17.38 17.92 -5.31
C CYS A 273 18.37 18.98 -4.75
N ASP A 274 19.66 18.70 -4.80
CA ASP A 274 20.71 19.64 -4.36
C ASP A 274 20.71 20.91 -5.19
N TYR A 275 20.57 20.79 -6.53
CA TYR A 275 20.46 21.94 -7.42
C TYR A 275 19.23 22.79 -7.10
N ALA A 276 18.07 22.15 -6.94
CA ALA A 276 16.83 22.86 -6.61
C ALA A 276 16.88 23.50 -5.21
N ALA A 277 17.51 22.84 -4.25
CA ALA A 277 17.70 23.37 -2.90
C ALA A 277 18.66 24.58 -2.90
N GLU A 278 19.73 24.53 -3.70
CA GLU A 278 20.67 25.66 -3.82
C GLU A 278 20.00 26.91 -4.40
N ASP A 279 19.14 26.76 -5.41
CA ASP A 279 18.35 27.88 -5.96
C ASP A 279 17.39 28.51 -4.94
N MET A 280 17.06 27.78 -3.89
CA MET A 280 16.12 28.19 -2.84
C MET A 280 16.78 28.52 -1.49
N LYS A 281 18.11 28.44 -1.39
CA LYS A 281 18.85 28.60 -0.11
C LYS A 281 18.61 29.92 0.61
N ASP A 282 18.34 30.99 -0.15
CA ASP A 282 18.09 32.33 0.40
C ASP A 282 16.60 32.58 0.68
N LEU A 283 15.74 31.61 0.40
CA LEU A 283 14.31 31.68 0.66
C LEU A 283 13.97 31.03 2.00
N ARG A 284 13.06 31.67 2.74
CA ARG A 284 12.49 31.05 3.92
C ARG A 284 11.47 30.00 3.49
N LEU A 285 11.79 28.73 3.70
CA LEU A 285 10.91 27.62 3.37
C LEU A 285 9.96 27.37 4.55
N GLU A 286 8.66 27.58 4.36
CA GLU A 286 7.66 27.50 5.44
C GLU A 286 6.50 26.55 5.10
N THR A 287 6.36 26.15 3.86
CA THR A 287 5.20 25.40 3.38
C THR A 287 5.60 24.08 2.70
N LEU A 288 4.62 23.18 2.55
CA LEU A 288 4.82 21.96 1.76
C LEU A 288 5.09 22.26 0.28
N ASP A 289 4.58 23.38 -0.23
CA ASP A 289 4.89 23.84 -1.60
C ASP A 289 6.36 24.21 -1.74
N ASP A 290 6.94 24.85 -0.74
CA ASP A 290 8.38 25.13 -0.72
C ASP A 290 9.20 23.85 -0.69
N TRP A 291 8.77 22.87 0.11
CA TRP A 291 9.39 21.54 0.09
C TRP A 291 9.32 20.89 -1.28
N ASN A 292 8.16 20.88 -1.95
CA ASN A 292 7.99 20.32 -3.28
C ASN A 292 8.89 20.99 -4.33
N ARG A 293 9.21 22.27 -4.17
CA ARG A 293 10.12 23.00 -5.08
C ARG A 293 11.57 22.54 -4.92
N THR A 294 11.98 22.05 -3.77
CA THR A 294 13.30 21.43 -3.56
C THR A 294 13.37 19.98 -4.05
N HIS A 295 12.23 19.38 -4.37
CA HIS A 295 12.11 18.00 -4.86
C HIS A 295 11.31 17.99 -6.18
N PRO A 296 11.84 18.58 -7.27
CA PRO A 296 11.09 18.74 -8.51
C PRO A 296 10.83 17.39 -9.17
N ASN A 297 9.60 17.23 -9.66
CA ASN A 297 9.26 16.13 -10.55
C ASN A 297 9.81 16.41 -11.96
N ILE A 298 10.80 15.65 -12.39
CA ILE A 298 11.41 15.73 -13.72
C ILE A 298 10.96 14.56 -14.58
#